data_fb84e95eb63cfe010992c62c110ebaa3
#
_entry.id   fb84e95eb63cfe010992c62c110ebaa3
#
_cell.length_a   1.000
_cell.length_b   1.000
_cell.length_c   1.000
_cell.angle_alpha   90.00
_cell.angle_beta   90.00
_cell.angle_gamma   90.00
#
_symmetry.space_group_name_H-M   'P 1'
#
loop_
_entity.id
_entity.type
_entity.pdbx_description
1 polymer ?
#
loop_
_entity_poly.entity_id
_entity_poly.type
_entity_poly.pdbx_seq_one_letter_code
_entity_poly.pdbx_strand_id
1 'polypeptide(L)'
;LRVDHAGDGIAGDRTNWVNARFEVKGADPVSVKKEREQEYILTPAVARQPMINAPYIYGARPGNPFLFTVPVSGERPLNITATNLPEGLSIDSNTGIITGKAINPGTYTVHISAKNQYGETTKDLTLEIGEKISLTPPMGWNSWNIFGADIDDKKIRRMADRMVELGLVNYGYAYINIDDGWQGVRGGKYNAIMPNDKFPDMKGLVDYVHSKGLKIGIYSSPWVQTFAGYIGSSADTRNGKVVNSSRRYGEFSFAKNDVKQWAEWGFDYIKYDWVTNDIAHTAELSYLLRQSGRDILYSISNAAPFELAEDWSNLTNVWRTTGDIYDSWCSMTTIGFLQDKWQPFAKPGSWNDPDMLIVGKVGWGKNIHSTHLSPDEQYTHITLWSILAAPLLIGCDLEQMDDFTMNLLSNREVIAINQDIAGIQGSRVYADN
;
A
#
# COMPACT_ATOMS: atom_id res chain seq x y z
N LEU A 1 -24.31 3.64 30.20
CA LEU A 1 -23.22 2.82 30.72
C LEU A 1 -21.91 3.58 30.53
N ARG A 2 -21.12 3.74 31.58
CA ARG A 2 -19.80 4.36 31.50
C ARG A 2 -18.80 3.38 32.10
N VAL A 3 -17.78 3.05 31.32
CA VAL A 3 -16.56 2.35 31.79
C VAL A 3 -15.43 3.35 31.60
N ASP A 4 -14.68 3.59 32.64
CA ASP A 4 -13.50 4.45 32.57
C ASP A 4 -12.25 3.66 33.00
N HIS A 5 -11.10 4.22 32.75
CA HIS A 5 -9.80 3.61 33.00
C HIS A 5 -9.31 3.74 34.46
N ALA A 6 -10.17 4.16 35.41
CA ALA A 6 -9.85 4.30 36.81
C ALA A 6 -8.57 5.10 37.12
N GLY A 7 -8.02 5.85 36.17
CA GLY A 7 -6.84 6.71 36.31
C GLY A 7 -5.48 6.07 35.95
N ASP A 8 -5.43 4.82 35.54
CA ASP A 8 -4.18 4.08 35.20
C ASP A 8 -3.94 3.85 33.70
N GLY A 9 -4.80 4.41 32.84
CA GLY A 9 -4.75 4.29 31.39
C GLY A 9 -5.60 3.15 30.86
N ILE A 10 -5.62 2.99 29.53
CA ILE A 10 -6.49 1.99 28.84
C ILE A 10 -5.75 0.71 28.44
N ALA A 11 -4.45 0.62 28.71
CA ALA A 11 -3.64 -0.53 28.30
C ALA A 11 -4.04 -1.79 29.12
N GLY A 12 -4.61 -2.77 28.43
CA GLY A 12 -5.05 -4.02 29.06
C GLY A 12 -6.48 -4.03 29.62
N ASP A 13 -7.19 -2.91 29.56
CA ASP A 13 -8.59 -2.81 29.97
C ASP A 13 -9.50 -3.61 29.04
N ARG A 14 -9.70 -4.87 29.38
CA ARG A 14 -10.66 -5.77 28.73
C ARG A 14 -11.85 -5.96 29.66
N THR A 15 -12.95 -5.26 29.37
CA THR A 15 -14.19 -5.41 30.13
C THR A 15 -15.06 -6.49 29.51
N ASN A 16 -15.26 -7.61 30.23
CA ASN A 16 -16.21 -8.64 29.88
C ASN A 16 -17.52 -8.42 30.65
N TRP A 17 -18.59 -8.16 29.93
CA TRP A 17 -19.93 -8.09 30.50
C TRP A 17 -20.51 -9.50 30.62
N VAL A 18 -20.37 -10.10 31.78
CA VAL A 18 -21.00 -11.40 32.08
C VAL A 18 -22.42 -11.15 32.57
N ASN A 19 -23.42 -11.75 31.88
CA ASN A 19 -24.84 -11.58 32.19
C ASN A 19 -25.32 -10.10 32.15
N ALA A 20 -24.75 -9.28 31.28
CA ALA A 20 -25.23 -7.91 31.08
C ALA A 20 -26.71 -7.91 30.69
N ARG A 21 -27.54 -7.19 31.46
CA ARG A 21 -28.98 -7.08 31.23
C ARG A 21 -29.46 -5.65 31.51
N PHE A 22 -30.48 -5.27 30.80
CA PHE A 22 -31.23 -4.05 31.11
C PHE A 22 -32.49 -4.41 31.90
N GLU A 23 -32.72 -3.72 32.99
CA GLU A 23 -34.02 -3.77 33.71
C GLU A 23 -34.84 -2.55 33.28
N VAL A 24 -35.92 -2.83 32.51
CA VAL A 24 -36.83 -1.77 32.00
C VAL A 24 -38.08 -1.80 32.83
N LYS A 25 -38.46 -0.65 33.44
CA LYS A 25 -39.72 -0.53 34.20
C LYS A 25 -40.78 0.07 33.30
N GLY A 26 -41.91 -0.61 33.21
CA GLY A 26 -43.14 -0.09 32.59
C GLY A 26 -43.30 -0.32 31.09
N ALA A 27 -42.42 -1.04 30.44
CA ALA A 27 -42.54 -1.47 29.05
C ALA A 27 -41.71 -2.70 28.76
N ASP A 28 -42.13 -3.52 27.81
CA ASP A 28 -41.30 -4.60 27.26
C ASP A 28 -40.20 -3.98 26.35
N PRO A 29 -38.91 -4.27 26.56
CA PRO A 29 -37.85 -3.71 25.74
C PRO A 29 -37.94 -4.32 24.32
N VAL A 30 -38.06 -3.47 23.31
CA VAL A 30 -38.02 -3.86 21.89
C VAL A 30 -36.59 -3.60 21.40
N SER A 31 -35.96 -4.64 20.86
CA SER A 31 -34.67 -4.48 20.18
C SER A 31 -34.89 -3.71 18.88
N VAL A 32 -34.37 -2.51 18.80
CA VAL A 32 -34.34 -1.72 17.58
C VAL A 32 -33.02 -1.97 16.89
N LYS A 33 -33.08 -2.55 15.69
CA LYS A 33 -31.88 -2.65 14.84
C LYS A 33 -31.53 -1.23 14.36
N LYS A 34 -30.28 -0.79 14.60
CA LYS A 34 -29.81 0.49 14.05
C LYS A 34 -30.04 0.45 12.54
N GLU A 35 -30.77 1.41 12.00
CA GLU A 35 -30.89 1.56 10.56
C GLU A 35 -29.50 1.78 9.98
N ARG A 36 -29.22 1.11 8.84
CA ARG A 36 -27.97 1.32 8.12
C ARG A 36 -28.00 2.74 7.56
N GLU A 37 -26.96 3.51 7.86
CA GLU A 37 -26.82 4.86 7.31
C GLU A 37 -26.84 4.79 5.78
N GLN A 38 -27.52 5.75 5.16
CA GLN A 38 -27.65 5.80 3.71
C GLN A 38 -26.30 6.20 3.10
N GLU A 39 -25.84 5.43 2.13
CA GLU A 39 -24.69 5.77 1.31
C GLU A 39 -25.01 6.99 0.43
N TYR A 40 -24.05 7.89 0.30
CA TYR A 40 -24.15 9.07 -0.55
C TYR A 40 -22.85 9.33 -1.28
N ILE A 41 -22.90 9.92 -2.47
CA ILE A 41 -21.75 10.13 -3.35
C ILE A 41 -21.34 11.60 -3.29
N LEU A 42 -20.12 11.86 -2.84
CA LEU A 42 -19.50 13.19 -2.85
C LEU A 42 -18.60 13.42 -4.06
N THR A 43 -18.06 12.35 -4.64
CA THR A 43 -17.17 12.43 -5.80
C THR A 43 -17.96 12.88 -7.03
N PRO A 44 -17.52 13.96 -7.71
CA PRO A 44 -18.14 14.39 -8.94
C PRO A 44 -18.11 13.31 -10.03
N ALA A 45 -19.14 13.25 -10.85
CA ALA A 45 -19.16 12.33 -11.99
C ALA A 45 -17.95 12.54 -12.90
N VAL A 46 -17.41 11.44 -13.43
CA VAL A 46 -16.26 11.48 -14.34
C VAL A 46 -16.60 12.27 -15.59
N ALA A 47 -15.82 13.31 -15.89
CA ALA A 47 -15.99 14.09 -17.11
C ALA A 47 -15.70 13.20 -18.33
N ARG A 48 -16.44 13.45 -19.44
CA ARG A 48 -16.13 12.78 -20.73
C ARG A 48 -14.81 13.27 -21.33
N GLN A 49 -14.48 14.54 -21.12
CA GLN A 49 -13.20 15.15 -21.51
C GLN A 49 -12.04 14.51 -20.70
N PRO A 50 -10.85 14.36 -21.29
CA PRO A 50 -9.69 13.83 -20.57
C PRO A 50 -9.29 14.70 -19.39
N MET A 51 -8.88 14.08 -18.29
CA MET A 51 -8.32 14.75 -17.13
C MET A 51 -7.08 13.97 -16.66
N ILE A 52 -5.93 14.63 -16.65
CA ILE A 52 -4.68 14.08 -16.12
C ILE A 52 -4.71 14.27 -14.60
N ASN A 53 -4.60 13.17 -13.86
CA ASN A 53 -4.68 13.13 -12.41
C ASN A 53 -3.27 13.02 -11.76
N ALA A 54 -3.18 13.21 -10.45
CA ALA A 54 -1.94 13.03 -9.70
C ALA A 54 -1.49 11.53 -9.70
N PRO A 55 -0.20 11.25 -9.48
CA PRO A 55 0.87 12.18 -9.10
C PRO A 55 1.44 12.99 -10.27
N TYR A 56 1.98 14.18 -9.96
CA TYR A 56 2.65 15.04 -10.95
C TYR A 56 4.17 15.07 -10.79
N ILE A 57 4.70 14.22 -9.94
CA ILE A 57 6.13 13.97 -9.74
C ILE A 57 6.37 12.48 -9.60
N TYR A 58 7.46 11.99 -10.18
CA TYR A 58 7.86 10.59 -10.07
C TYR A 58 9.38 10.48 -10.01
N GLY A 59 9.90 9.61 -9.12
CA GLY A 59 11.32 9.37 -8.93
C GLY A 59 11.74 7.97 -9.38
N ALA A 60 12.90 7.90 -10.03
CA ALA A 60 13.52 6.63 -10.42
C ALA A 60 15.05 6.73 -10.37
N ARG A 61 15.73 5.61 -10.11
CA ARG A 61 17.20 5.55 -10.13
C ARG A 61 17.73 5.37 -11.55
N PRO A 62 18.85 6.02 -11.88
CA PRO A 62 19.44 5.92 -13.21
C PRO A 62 19.79 4.48 -13.57
N GLY A 63 19.46 4.07 -14.80
CA GLY A 63 19.76 2.74 -15.32
C GLY A 63 18.84 1.61 -14.88
N ASN A 64 17.98 1.84 -13.87
CA ASN A 64 17.00 0.86 -13.43
C ASN A 64 15.81 0.77 -14.42
N PRO A 65 15.13 -0.39 -14.50
CA PRO A 65 13.89 -0.51 -15.26
C PRO A 65 12.84 0.50 -14.77
N PHE A 66 12.26 1.24 -15.70
CA PHE A 66 11.27 2.27 -15.45
C PHE A 66 9.87 1.78 -15.86
N LEU A 67 8.89 1.99 -15.00
CA LEU A 67 7.48 1.74 -15.27
C LEU A 67 6.64 2.79 -14.56
N PHE A 68 5.91 3.58 -15.35
CA PHE A 68 4.95 4.56 -14.84
C PHE A 68 3.76 4.67 -15.78
N THR A 69 2.55 4.52 -15.29
CA THR A 69 1.33 4.74 -16.05
C THR A 69 0.79 6.13 -15.74
N VAL A 70 0.65 6.97 -16.74
CA VAL A 70 0.07 8.30 -16.59
C VAL A 70 -1.40 8.17 -16.21
N PRO A 71 -1.82 8.67 -15.02
CA PRO A 71 -3.21 8.55 -14.59
C PRO A 71 -4.10 9.50 -15.37
N VAL A 72 -4.95 8.97 -16.26
CA VAL A 72 -5.88 9.78 -17.07
C VAL A 72 -7.28 9.20 -16.98
N SER A 73 -8.21 9.99 -16.44
CA SER A 73 -9.64 9.73 -16.50
C SER A 73 -10.28 10.41 -17.70
N GLY A 74 -11.44 9.94 -18.14
CA GLY A 74 -12.18 10.45 -19.29
C GLY A 74 -12.73 9.32 -20.16
N GLU A 75 -13.59 9.69 -21.12
CA GLU A 75 -14.19 8.69 -22.03
C GLU A 75 -13.11 8.17 -23.01
N ARG A 76 -13.04 6.85 -23.12
CA ARG A 76 -12.09 6.18 -24.03
C ARG A 76 -12.70 6.02 -25.44
N PRO A 77 -11.88 5.94 -26.53
CA PRO A 77 -10.42 5.83 -26.51
C PRO A 77 -9.73 7.17 -26.20
N LEU A 78 -8.57 7.08 -25.55
CA LEU A 78 -7.69 8.19 -25.24
C LEU A 78 -6.38 8.07 -26.06
N ASN A 79 -5.87 9.19 -26.54
CA ASN A 79 -4.50 9.30 -27.04
C ASN A 79 -3.68 10.10 -26.04
N ILE A 80 -2.67 9.48 -25.44
CA ILE A 80 -1.84 10.06 -24.37
C ILE A 80 -0.41 10.16 -24.88
N THR A 81 0.12 11.37 -24.96
CA THR A 81 1.46 11.63 -25.49
C THR A 81 2.31 12.34 -24.46
N ALA A 82 3.61 12.18 -24.58
CA ALA A 82 4.60 12.85 -23.73
C ALA A 82 5.72 13.43 -24.59
N THR A 83 6.12 14.66 -24.31
CA THR A 83 7.32 15.27 -24.89
C THR A 83 8.34 15.56 -23.79
N ASN A 84 9.61 15.69 -24.18
CA ASN A 84 10.72 15.92 -23.27
C ASN A 84 10.94 14.76 -22.25
N LEU A 85 10.61 13.53 -22.65
CA LEU A 85 10.99 12.34 -21.86
C LEU A 85 12.52 12.24 -21.79
N PRO A 86 13.09 11.81 -20.63
CA PRO A 86 14.50 11.42 -20.54
C PRO A 86 14.87 10.42 -21.63
N GLU A 87 16.09 10.51 -22.14
CA GLU A 87 16.62 9.52 -23.08
C GLU A 87 16.52 8.09 -22.52
N GLY A 88 16.08 7.16 -23.35
CA GLY A 88 15.84 5.77 -22.99
C GLY A 88 14.44 5.46 -22.45
N LEU A 89 13.57 6.46 -22.30
CA LEU A 89 12.15 6.29 -21.97
C LEU A 89 11.25 6.50 -23.19
N SER A 90 10.16 5.74 -23.24
CA SER A 90 9.12 5.89 -24.28
C SER A 90 7.72 5.70 -23.66
N ILE A 91 6.71 6.30 -24.29
CA ILE A 91 5.30 6.17 -23.91
C ILE A 91 4.52 5.40 -24.96
N ASP A 92 3.66 4.49 -24.52
CA ASP A 92 2.60 3.94 -25.37
C ASP A 92 1.40 4.88 -25.35
N SER A 93 1.04 5.43 -26.53
CA SER A 93 0.03 6.48 -26.63
C SER A 93 -1.41 5.98 -26.39
N ASN A 94 -1.67 4.70 -26.46
CA ASN A 94 -3.00 4.11 -26.23
C ASN A 94 -3.25 3.84 -24.75
N THR A 95 -2.17 3.47 -24.03
CA THR A 95 -2.25 3.07 -22.62
C THR A 95 -1.76 4.13 -21.66
N GLY A 96 -0.89 5.05 -22.12
CA GLY A 96 -0.22 6.04 -21.27
C GLY A 96 0.93 5.44 -20.44
N ILE A 97 1.35 4.21 -20.73
CA ILE A 97 2.42 3.53 -20.01
C ILE A 97 3.77 4.02 -20.53
N ILE A 98 4.60 4.55 -19.61
CA ILE A 98 5.98 4.96 -19.86
C ILE A 98 6.89 3.84 -19.36
N THR A 99 7.78 3.36 -20.26
CA THR A 99 8.75 2.29 -19.96
C THR A 99 10.12 2.62 -20.52
N GLY A 100 11.13 1.86 -20.10
CA GLY A 100 12.50 1.97 -20.57
C GLY A 100 13.51 2.01 -19.44
N LYS A 101 14.62 2.74 -19.66
CA LYS A 101 15.67 3.02 -18.66
C LYS A 101 16.22 4.41 -18.88
N ALA A 102 16.03 5.31 -17.94
CA ALA A 102 16.68 6.62 -17.96
C ALA A 102 18.09 6.49 -17.38
N ILE A 103 19.11 6.84 -18.17
CA ILE A 103 20.51 6.67 -17.76
C ILE A 103 21.05 7.93 -17.10
N ASN A 104 20.68 9.10 -17.60
CA ASN A 104 21.25 10.38 -17.18
C ASN A 104 20.51 10.91 -15.96
N PRO A 105 21.18 11.12 -14.79
CA PRO A 105 20.56 11.80 -13.66
C PRO A 105 20.13 13.22 -13.99
N GLY A 106 19.04 13.66 -13.38
CA GLY A 106 18.53 15.04 -13.56
C GLY A 106 17.05 15.14 -13.24
N THR A 107 16.55 16.36 -13.23
CA THR A 107 15.12 16.68 -13.11
C THR A 107 14.60 17.09 -14.48
N TYR A 108 13.59 16.39 -14.96
CA TYR A 108 13.00 16.56 -16.29
C TYR A 108 11.54 17.01 -16.16
N THR A 109 11.19 18.09 -16.84
CA THR A 109 9.79 18.49 -17.01
C THR A 109 9.24 17.84 -18.27
N VAL A 110 8.42 16.83 -18.10
CA VAL A 110 7.76 16.08 -19.17
C VAL A 110 6.38 16.68 -19.40
N HIS A 111 6.10 17.10 -20.64
CA HIS A 111 4.78 17.64 -21.00
C HIS A 111 3.87 16.50 -21.47
N ILE A 112 2.86 16.19 -20.67
CA ILE A 112 1.85 15.17 -20.99
C ILE A 112 0.67 15.85 -21.67
N SER A 113 0.18 15.28 -22.78
CA SER A 113 -1.10 15.62 -23.39
C SER A 113 -1.99 14.39 -23.46
N ALA A 114 -3.26 14.55 -23.11
CA ALA A 114 -4.28 13.51 -23.23
C ALA A 114 -5.46 14.05 -24.04
N LYS A 115 -5.88 13.33 -25.08
CA LYS A 115 -6.91 13.75 -26.04
C LYS A 115 -7.92 12.64 -26.31
N ASN A 116 -9.19 13.05 -26.45
CA ASN A 116 -10.28 12.23 -27.01
C ASN A 116 -11.21 13.09 -27.87
N GLN A 117 -12.34 12.54 -28.30
CA GLN A 117 -13.33 13.26 -29.11
C GLN A 117 -13.99 14.46 -28.42
N TYR A 118 -13.90 14.57 -27.08
CA TYR A 118 -14.53 15.62 -26.27
C TYR A 118 -13.57 16.75 -25.91
N GLY A 119 -12.29 16.59 -26.18
CA GLY A 119 -11.31 17.63 -25.89
C GLY A 119 -9.90 17.12 -25.65
N GLU A 120 -9.07 18.04 -25.21
CA GLU A 120 -7.65 17.79 -24.89
C GLU A 120 -7.31 18.48 -23.57
N THR A 121 -6.42 17.86 -22.80
CA THR A 121 -5.84 18.42 -21.58
C THR A 121 -4.33 18.21 -21.57
N THR A 122 -3.61 19.13 -20.96
CA THR A 122 -2.15 19.04 -20.79
C THR A 122 -1.77 19.22 -19.33
N LYS A 123 -0.69 18.56 -18.92
CA LYS A 123 -0.13 18.68 -17.59
C LYS A 123 1.36 18.38 -17.60
N ASP A 124 2.12 19.10 -16.78
CA ASP A 124 3.53 18.80 -16.58
C ASP A 124 3.67 17.68 -15.53
N LEU A 125 4.55 16.72 -15.82
CA LEU A 125 5.02 15.69 -14.93
C LEU A 125 6.52 15.92 -14.68
N THR A 126 6.91 16.08 -13.43
CA THR A 126 8.31 16.13 -13.04
C THR A 126 8.87 14.71 -12.89
N LEU A 127 9.88 14.36 -13.68
CA LEU A 127 10.63 13.12 -13.49
C LEU A 127 11.98 13.43 -12.84
N GLU A 128 12.21 12.89 -11.65
CA GLU A 128 13.51 12.95 -10.98
C GLU A 128 14.27 11.64 -11.18
N ILE A 129 15.29 11.68 -12.01
CA ILE A 129 16.21 10.56 -12.20
C ILE A 129 17.40 10.76 -11.24
N GLY A 130 17.36 10.03 -10.10
CA GLY A 130 18.30 10.26 -9.00
C GLY A 130 18.19 9.17 -7.93
N GLU A 131 18.63 9.49 -6.70
CA GLU A 131 18.68 8.52 -5.61
C GLU A 131 17.33 8.15 -5.00
N LYS A 132 16.35 9.05 -5.10
CA LYS A 132 15.05 8.89 -4.43
C LYS A 132 14.00 8.29 -5.35
N ILE A 133 13.24 7.37 -4.80
CA ILE A 133 12.00 6.80 -5.38
C ILE A 133 10.82 7.12 -4.46
N SER A 134 9.60 6.84 -4.90
CA SER A 134 8.39 7.08 -4.08
C SER A 134 8.27 8.54 -3.62
N LEU A 135 8.39 9.48 -4.56
CA LEU A 135 8.35 10.92 -4.26
C LEU A 135 6.97 11.40 -3.80
N THR A 136 5.94 10.60 -4.00
CA THR A 136 4.63 10.71 -3.37
C THR A 136 4.30 9.41 -2.64
N PRO A 137 3.34 9.40 -1.69
CA PRO A 137 2.92 8.18 -1.01
C PRO A 137 2.47 7.10 -2.01
N PRO A 138 2.84 5.82 -1.82
CA PRO A 138 2.42 4.77 -2.73
C PRO A 138 0.91 4.53 -2.64
N MET A 139 0.29 4.30 -3.81
CA MET A 139 -1.12 3.95 -3.94
C MET A 139 -1.25 2.59 -4.62
N GLY A 140 -2.12 1.74 -4.09
CA GLY A 140 -2.31 0.41 -4.64
C GLY A 140 -3.24 -0.46 -3.81
N TRP A 141 -3.04 -1.76 -3.89
CA TRP A 141 -3.81 -2.78 -3.20
C TRP A 141 -2.87 -3.79 -2.53
N ASN A 142 -3.30 -4.36 -1.41
CA ASN A 142 -2.59 -5.41 -0.69
C ASN A 142 -3.56 -6.55 -0.34
N SER A 143 -3.10 -7.79 -0.44
CA SER A 143 -3.93 -8.98 -0.33
C SER A 143 -4.37 -9.35 1.09
N TRP A 144 -3.75 -8.79 2.14
CA TRP A 144 -3.92 -9.30 3.50
C TRP A 144 -5.33 -9.13 4.06
N ASN A 145 -5.88 -7.91 3.99
CA ASN A 145 -7.15 -7.61 4.67
C ASN A 145 -8.38 -8.27 4.03
N ILE A 146 -8.23 -8.77 2.80
CA ILE A 146 -9.28 -9.57 2.17
C ILE A 146 -8.99 -11.06 2.21
N PHE A 147 -7.79 -11.50 1.83
CA PHE A 147 -7.51 -12.93 1.64
C PHE A 147 -6.70 -13.56 2.78
N GLY A 148 -6.04 -12.77 3.65
CA GLY A 148 -5.06 -13.31 4.57
C GLY A 148 -4.01 -14.13 3.82
N ALA A 149 -3.67 -15.32 4.32
CA ALA A 149 -2.76 -16.24 3.66
C ALA A 149 -3.43 -17.12 2.57
N ASP A 150 -4.74 -16.98 2.35
CA ASP A 150 -5.47 -17.67 1.27
C ASP A 150 -5.34 -16.93 -0.06
N ILE A 151 -4.10 -16.82 -0.55
CA ILE A 151 -3.75 -16.16 -1.80
C ILE A 151 -3.15 -17.17 -2.79
N ASP A 152 -3.28 -16.87 -4.08
CA ASP A 152 -2.68 -17.62 -5.17
C ASP A 152 -2.46 -16.74 -6.41
N ASP A 153 -1.75 -17.29 -7.42
CA ASP A 153 -1.46 -16.60 -8.69
C ASP A 153 -2.72 -16.08 -9.38
N LYS A 154 -3.81 -16.86 -9.38
CA LYS A 154 -5.05 -16.49 -10.06
C LYS A 154 -5.74 -15.31 -9.40
N LYS A 155 -5.82 -15.29 -8.06
CA LYS A 155 -6.37 -14.17 -7.30
C LYS A 155 -5.59 -12.89 -7.56
N ILE A 156 -4.25 -12.96 -7.56
CA ILE A 156 -3.41 -11.77 -7.80
C ILE A 156 -3.59 -11.23 -9.23
N ARG A 157 -3.59 -12.10 -10.25
CA ARG A 157 -3.90 -11.68 -11.64
C ARG A 157 -5.27 -11.05 -11.72
N ARG A 158 -6.26 -11.64 -11.06
CA ARG A 158 -7.62 -11.12 -11.05
C ARG A 158 -7.71 -9.74 -10.40
N MET A 159 -7.00 -9.50 -9.29
CA MET A 159 -6.94 -8.17 -8.67
C MET A 159 -6.25 -7.15 -9.58
N ALA A 160 -5.21 -7.55 -10.30
CA ALA A 160 -4.57 -6.67 -11.29
C ALA A 160 -5.54 -6.33 -12.45
N ASP A 161 -6.29 -7.29 -12.96
CA ASP A 161 -7.33 -7.05 -13.97
C ASP A 161 -8.39 -6.08 -13.45
N ARG A 162 -8.90 -6.32 -12.25
CA ARG A 162 -9.93 -5.47 -11.63
C ARG A 162 -9.44 -4.05 -11.36
N MET A 163 -8.17 -3.87 -10.97
CA MET A 163 -7.57 -2.54 -10.80
C MET A 163 -7.69 -1.71 -12.08
N VAL A 164 -7.45 -2.33 -13.24
CA VAL A 164 -7.57 -1.70 -14.56
C VAL A 164 -9.02 -1.57 -15.00
N GLU A 165 -9.83 -2.63 -14.89
CA GLU A 165 -11.24 -2.66 -15.30
C GLU A 165 -12.10 -1.64 -14.56
N LEU A 166 -11.88 -1.46 -13.25
CA LEU A 166 -12.52 -0.44 -12.43
C LEU A 166 -12.02 0.98 -12.73
N GLY A 167 -10.88 1.10 -13.43
CA GLY A 167 -10.27 2.37 -13.73
C GLY A 167 -9.55 3.04 -12.56
N LEU A 168 -9.21 2.33 -11.50
CA LEU A 168 -8.43 2.85 -10.37
C LEU A 168 -7.04 3.33 -10.82
N VAL A 169 -6.45 2.72 -11.86
CA VAL A 169 -5.21 3.18 -12.50
C VAL A 169 -5.32 4.60 -13.02
N ASN A 170 -6.51 5.06 -13.40
CA ASN A 170 -6.74 6.42 -13.90
C ASN A 170 -6.64 7.47 -12.80
N TYR A 171 -6.53 7.05 -11.55
CA TYR A 171 -6.42 7.89 -10.35
C TYR A 171 -5.09 7.70 -9.62
N GLY A 172 -4.14 6.94 -10.19
CA GLY A 172 -2.78 6.78 -9.66
C GLY A 172 -2.54 5.53 -8.82
N TYR A 173 -3.53 4.64 -8.66
CA TYR A 173 -3.31 3.34 -8.02
C TYR A 173 -2.46 2.46 -8.93
N ALA A 174 -1.28 2.07 -8.45
CA ALA A 174 -0.26 1.43 -9.29
C ALA A 174 0.24 0.09 -8.76
N TYR A 175 0.13 -0.19 -7.46
CA TYR A 175 0.71 -1.38 -6.86
C TYR A 175 -0.32 -2.49 -6.62
N ILE A 176 0.07 -3.74 -6.92
CA ILE A 176 -0.62 -4.98 -6.54
C ILE A 176 0.33 -5.76 -5.62
N ASN A 177 0.08 -5.75 -4.32
CA ASN A 177 1.00 -6.32 -3.34
C ASN A 177 0.54 -7.69 -2.84
N ILE A 178 1.40 -8.69 -3.02
CA ILE A 178 1.26 -10.02 -2.43
C ILE A 178 1.75 -9.96 -0.99
N ASP A 179 0.88 -10.24 -0.04
CA ASP A 179 1.22 -10.36 1.37
C ASP A 179 1.71 -11.76 1.74
N ASP A 180 1.73 -12.13 3.01
CA ASP A 180 2.22 -13.42 3.52
C ASP A 180 1.42 -14.61 2.96
N GLY A 181 2.10 -15.72 2.67
CA GLY A 181 1.46 -16.95 2.18
C GLY A 181 1.91 -17.46 0.81
N TRP A 182 2.87 -16.78 0.16
CA TRP A 182 3.43 -17.19 -1.13
C TRP A 182 4.67 -18.09 -1.00
N GLN A 183 5.34 -18.04 0.14
CA GLN A 183 6.66 -18.63 0.37
C GLN A 183 6.59 -20.16 0.39
N GLY A 184 7.49 -20.78 -0.34
CA GLY A 184 7.74 -22.23 -0.32
C GLY A 184 9.03 -22.57 0.42
N VAL A 185 9.96 -23.23 -0.26
CA VAL A 185 11.26 -23.64 0.30
C VAL A 185 12.40 -22.84 -0.30
N ARG A 186 13.55 -22.76 0.38
CA ARG A 186 14.75 -22.16 -0.20
C ARG A 186 15.32 -23.03 -1.31
N GLY A 187 15.78 -22.37 -2.37
CA GLY A 187 16.33 -23.07 -3.52
C GLY A 187 16.67 -22.15 -4.69
N GLY A 188 16.63 -22.72 -5.88
CA GLY A 188 16.92 -22.01 -7.12
C GLY A 188 18.36 -21.51 -7.22
N LYS A 189 18.60 -20.62 -8.19
CA LYS A 189 19.92 -20.08 -8.55
C LYS A 189 20.62 -19.37 -7.36
N TYR A 190 19.85 -18.74 -6.50
CA TYR A 190 20.37 -17.91 -5.40
C TYR A 190 20.23 -18.55 -4.01
N ASN A 191 19.68 -19.77 -3.91
CA ASN A 191 19.25 -20.34 -2.64
C ASN A 191 18.33 -19.38 -1.87
N ALA A 192 17.44 -18.74 -2.60
CA ALA A 192 16.44 -17.77 -2.11
C ALA A 192 15.14 -18.47 -1.72
N ILE A 193 14.21 -17.75 -1.11
CA ILE A 193 12.84 -18.23 -0.93
C ILE A 193 12.20 -18.40 -2.31
N MET A 194 11.83 -19.64 -2.65
CA MET A 194 11.08 -19.96 -3.86
C MET A 194 9.58 -19.98 -3.55
N PRO A 195 8.71 -19.72 -4.53
CA PRO A 195 7.27 -19.75 -4.32
C PRO A 195 6.77 -21.17 -3.99
N ASN A 196 5.66 -21.26 -3.30
CA ASN A 196 4.93 -22.50 -3.10
C ASN A 196 4.04 -22.86 -4.30
N ASP A 197 3.36 -23.99 -4.26
CA ASP A 197 2.54 -24.52 -5.36
C ASP A 197 1.38 -23.61 -5.79
N LYS A 198 0.99 -22.63 -4.93
CA LYS A 198 -0.04 -21.64 -5.26
C LYS A 198 0.46 -20.59 -6.26
N PHE A 199 1.78 -20.46 -6.44
CA PHE A 199 2.44 -19.53 -7.35
C PHE A 199 3.42 -20.26 -8.27
N PRO A 200 2.93 -21.02 -9.24
CA PRO A 200 3.76 -21.93 -10.07
C PRO A 200 4.72 -21.18 -11.00
N ASP A 201 4.43 -19.95 -11.37
CA ASP A 201 5.26 -19.10 -12.24
C ASP A 201 5.28 -17.66 -11.74
N MET A 202 6.13 -17.37 -10.73
CA MET A 202 6.24 -16.05 -10.14
C MET A 202 6.73 -15.00 -11.14
N LYS A 203 7.65 -15.35 -12.03
CA LYS A 203 8.13 -14.42 -13.06
C LYS A 203 7.02 -14.07 -14.05
N GLY A 204 6.28 -15.07 -14.52
CA GLY A 204 5.13 -14.85 -15.41
C GLY A 204 4.01 -14.06 -14.76
N LEU A 205 3.81 -14.17 -13.44
CA LEU A 205 2.88 -13.33 -12.70
C LEU A 205 3.34 -11.86 -12.68
N VAL A 206 4.62 -11.63 -12.39
CA VAL A 206 5.21 -10.29 -12.38
C VAL A 206 5.09 -9.63 -13.76
N ASP A 207 5.47 -10.35 -14.82
CA ASP A 207 5.38 -9.84 -16.19
C ASP A 207 3.93 -9.54 -16.61
N TYR A 208 2.98 -10.36 -16.15
CA TYR A 208 1.56 -10.11 -16.39
C TYR A 208 1.09 -8.81 -15.75
N VAL A 209 1.43 -8.56 -14.49
CA VAL A 209 1.06 -7.32 -13.78
C VAL A 209 1.71 -6.11 -14.45
N HIS A 210 3.00 -6.20 -14.82
CA HIS A 210 3.70 -5.15 -15.54
C HIS A 210 3.07 -4.85 -16.92
N SER A 211 2.60 -5.89 -17.64
CA SER A 211 1.93 -5.70 -18.93
C SER A 211 0.65 -4.86 -18.85
N LYS A 212 0.06 -4.75 -17.67
CA LYS A 212 -1.09 -3.88 -17.37
C LYS A 212 -0.68 -2.45 -16.98
N GLY A 213 0.61 -2.13 -16.96
CA GLY A 213 1.13 -0.86 -16.45
C GLY A 213 1.12 -0.74 -14.93
N LEU A 214 0.91 -1.84 -14.23
CA LEU A 214 0.91 -1.93 -12.77
C LEU A 214 2.25 -2.43 -12.24
N LYS A 215 2.54 -2.13 -11.00
CA LYS A 215 3.68 -2.63 -10.23
C LYS A 215 3.24 -3.72 -9.28
N ILE A 216 4.18 -4.59 -8.90
CA ILE A 216 3.87 -5.69 -8.01
C ILE A 216 4.81 -5.72 -6.81
N GLY A 217 4.23 -5.98 -5.63
CA GLY A 217 4.96 -6.12 -4.38
C GLY A 217 4.97 -7.53 -3.85
N ILE A 218 5.92 -7.79 -2.96
CA ILE A 218 6.09 -9.07 -2.27
C ILE A 218 6.25 -8.84 -0.77
N TYR A 219 6.09 -9.90 0.03
CA TYR A 219 6.20 -9.88 1.48
C TYR A 219 7.32 -10.80 1.96
N SER A 220 8.05 -10.39 3.00
CA SER A 220 8.99 -11.25 3.74
C SER A 220 9.21 -10.76 5.18
N SER A 221 10.11 -11.42 5.90
CA SER A 221 10.48 -11.11 7.27
C SER A 221 11.98 -11.42 7.49
N PRO A 222 12.71 -10.70 8.37
CA PRO A 222 14.08 -11.07 8.73
C PRO A 222 14.14 -12.32 9.62
N TRP A 223 13.02 -12.79 10.13
CA TRP A 223 12.92 -13.98 10.95
C TRP A 223 13.06 -15.27 10.15
N VAL A 224 13.22 -16.41 10.84
CA VAL A 224 13.15 -17.73 10.20
C VAL A 224 11.73 -18.11 9.80
N GLN A 225 10.72 -17.50 10.44
CA GLN A 225 9.32 -17.73 10.18
C GLN A 225 8.53 -16.42 10.18
N THR A 226 7.67 -16.23 9.19
CA THR A 226 6.76 -15.09 9.06
C THR A 226 5.59 -15.18 10.05
N PHE A 227 4.74 -14.13 10.09
CA PHE A 227 3.55 -14.14 10.96
C PHE A 227 2.54 -15.23 10.60
N ALA A 228 2.36 -15.56 9.32
CA ALA A 228 1.46 -16.62 8.86
C ALA A 228 2.10 -18.03 8.90
N GLY A 229 3.36 -18.15 9.37
CA GLY A 229 3.99 -19.44 9.56
C GLY A 229 4.85 -19.93 8.38
N TYR A 230 5.08 -19.10 7.38
CA TYR A 230 5.95 -19.41 6.25
C TYR A 230 7.42 -19.08 6.54
N ILE A 231 8.34 -19.51 5.68
CA ILE A 231 9.77 -19.19 5.87
C ILE A 231 10.06 -17.71 5.61
N GLY A 232 10.97 -17.16 6.40
CA GLY A 232 11.48 -15.80 6.22
C GLY A 232 12.93 -15.74 5.71
N SER A 233 13.53 -14.56 5.78
CA SER A 233 14.84 -14.27 5.18
C SER A 233 16.05 -14.66 6.05
N SER A 234 15.87 -15.46 7.09
CA SER A 234 16.99 -16.06 7.84
C SER A 234 16.80 -17.55 8.06
N ALA A 235 17.85 -18.26 8.49
CA ALA A 235 17.86 -19.68 8.75
C ALA A 235 18.87 -20.05 9.82
N ASP A 236 18.79 -21.29 10.34
CA ASP A 236 19.68 -21.79 11.41
C ASP A 236 21.00 -22.36 10.87
N THR A 237 21.08 -22.59 9.58
CA THR A 237 22.28 -23.17 8.96
C THR A 237 22.68 -22.41 7.70
N ARG A 238 23.96 -22.48 7.32
CA ARG A 238 24.54 -21.83 6.14
C ARG A 238 23.91 -22.28 4.80
N ASN A 239 23.31 -23.45 4.77
CA ASN A 239 22.59 -23.94 3.57
C ASN A 239 21.09 -23.60 3.56
N GLY A 240 20.64 -22.81 4.55
CA GLY A 240 19.26 -22.30 4.58
C GLY A 240 18.25 -23.22 5.28
N LYS A 241 18.69 -24.25 6.06
CA LYS A 241 17.78 -25.10 6.81
C LYS A 241 17.31 -24.39 8.08
N VAL A 242 16.01 -24.42 8.31
CA VAL A 242 15.37 -24.03 9.57
C VAL A 242 15.24 -25.27 10.45
N VAL A 243 15.82 -25.25 11.65
CA VAL A 243 15.76 -26.34 12.63
C VAL A 243 14.61 -26.14 13.60
N ASN A 244 14.41 -24.90 14.03
CA ASN A 244 13.32 -24.52 14.91
C ASN A 244 12.51 -23.38 14.29
N SER A 245 11.33 -23.72 13.81
CA SER A 245 10.41 -22.76 13.18
C SER A 245 9.72 -21.93 14.26
N SER A 246 10.12 -20.65 14.33
CA SER A 246 9.51 -19.67 15.25
C SER A 246 9.82 -18.24 14.76
N ARG A 247 9.10 -17.26 15.30
CA ARG A 247 9.30 -15.83 15.00
C ARG A 247 10.52 -15.31 15.74
N ARG A 248 11.70 -15.58 15.19
CA ARG A 248 13.01 -15.18 15.70
C ARG A 248 14.00 -15.03 14.56
N TYR A 249 15.10 -14.37 14.81
CA TYR A 249 16.23 -14.35 13.88
C TYR A 249 16.92 -15.72 13.83
N GLY A 250 17.31 -16.13 12.62
CA GLY A 250 18.21 -17.26 12.41
C GLY A 250 19.68 -16.84 12.57
N GLU A 251 20.56 -17.83 12.63
CA GLU A 251 22.01 -17.58 12.71
C GLU A 251 22.58 -16.97 11.43
N PHE A 252 21.93 -17.23 10.27
CA PHE A 252 22.40 -16.80 8.95
C PHE A 252 21.30 -16.00 8.25
N SER A 253 21.64 -14.74 7.84
CA SER A 253 20.79 -13.93 6.96
C SER A 253 20.86 -14.44 5.52
N PHE A 254 19.70 -14.51 4.88
CA PHE A 254 19.53 -14.80 3.45
C PHE A 254 18.92 -13.61 2.70
N ALA A 255 18.81 -12.45 3.33
CA ALA A 255 18.26 -11.24 2.72
C ALA A 255 18.90 -10.92 1.38
N LYS A 256 20.23 -11.05 1.26
CA LYS A 256 20.97 -10.86 -0.01
C LYS A 256 20.53 -11.83 -1.11
N ASN A 257 20.25 -13.08 -0.75
CA ASN A 257 19.81 -14.11 -1.68
C ASN A 257 18.39 -13.79 -2.18
N ASP A 258 17.52 -13.44 -1.25
CA ASP A 258 16.11 -13.15 -1.50
C ASP A 258 15.97 -11.87 -2.34
N VAL A 259 16.68 -10.78 -2.02
CA VAL A 259 16.69 -9.53 -2.81
C VAL A 259 17.13 -9.78 -4.26
N LYS A 260 18.17 -10.59 -4.49
CA LYS A 260 18.59 -10.95 -5.86
C LYS A 260 17.49 -11.64 -6.63
N GLN A 261 16.77 -12.55 -5.97
CA GLN A 261 15.69 -13.28 -6.59
C GLN A 261 14.49 -12.38 -6.87
N TRP A 262 14.11 -11.50 -5.93
CA TRP A 262 13.02 -10.55 -6.12
C TRP A 262 13.30 -9.57 -7.26
N ALA A 263 14.55 -9.07 -7.34
CA ALA A 263 14.96 -8.19 -8.44
C ALA A 263 14.97 -8.91 -9.80
N GLU A 264 15.41 -10.18 -9.85
CA GLU A 264 15.38 -11.00 -11.07
C GLU A 264 13.96 -11.32 -11.52
N TRP A 265 13.03 -11.58 -10.60
CA TRP A 265 11.61 -11.71 -10.93
C TRP A 265 10.98 -10.40 -11.38
N GLY A 266 11.49 -9.26 -10.89
CA GLY A 266 11.04 -7.94 -11.28
C GLY A 266 10.08 -7.28 -10.28
N PHE A 267 10.12 -7.62 -9.00
CA PHE A 267 9.31 -6.95 -7.98
C PHE A 267 9.68 -5.48 -7.80
N ASP A 268 8.67 -4.66 -7.44
CA ASP A 268 8.76 -3.20 -7.31
C ASP A 268 8.52 -2.70 -5.87
N TYR A 269 8.12 -3.59 -4.98
CA TYR A 269 7.77 -3.27 -3.60
C TYR A 269 8.09 -4.46 -2.70
N ILE A 270 8.58 -4.22 -1.49
CA ILE A 270 8.71 -5.23 -0.43
C ILE A 270 8.06 -4.72 0.86
N LYS A 271 7.11 -5.50 1.40
CA LYS A 271 6.65 -5.40 2.78
C LYS A 271 7.50 -6.32 3.63
N TYR A 272 8.34 -5.75 4.49
CA TYR A 272 9.22 -6.50 5.38
C TYR A 272 8.71 -6.38 6.80
N ASP A 273 8.36 -7.51 7.41
CA ASP A 273 7.45 -7.52 8.54
C ASP A 273 8.00 -8.32 9.73
N TRP A 274 8.21 -7.65 10.85
CA TRP A 274 8.63 -8.25 12.12
C TRP A 274 8.40 -7.28 13.29
N VAL A 275 8.48 -7.80 14.52
CA VAL A 275 8.35 -7.06 15.79
C VAL A 275 9.46 -7.50 16.74
N THR A 276 10.22 -6.61 17.33
CA THR A 276 10.30 -5.17 17.19
C THR A 276 11.24 -4.85 16.02
N ASN A 277 10.86 -3.84 15.21
CA ASN A 277 11.76 -3.39 14.14
C ASN A 277 13.06 -2.83 14.73
N ASP A 278 14.19 -3.13 14.07
CA ASP A 278 15.51 -2.69 14.48
C ASP A 278 16.34 -2.14 13.31
N ILE A 279 17.33 -1.31 13.65
CA ILE A 279 18.16 -0.62 12.65
C ILE A 279 19.02 -1.58 11.86
N ALA A 280 19.56 -2.63 12.48
CA ALA A 280 20.54 -3.51 11.84
C ALA A 280 19.92 -4.25 10.63
N HIS A 281 18.76 -4.91 10.83
CA HIS A 281 18.09 -5.62 9.75
C HIS A 281 17.45 -4.66 8.73
N THR A 282 16.99 -3.49 9.18
CA THR A 282 16.45 -2.46 8.27
C THR A 282 17.56 -1.90 7.38
N ALA A 283 18.72 -1.58 7.93
CA ALA A 283 19.86 -1.06 7.16
C ALA A 283 20.44 -2.12 6.21
N GLU A 284 20.54 -3.39 6.65
CA GLU A 284 20.96 -4.50 5.78
C GLU A 284 20.07 -4.57 4.53
N LEU A 285 18.76 -4.65 4.72
CA LEU A 285 17.84 -4.78 3.59
C LEU A 285 17.82 -3.50 2.73
N SER A 286 17.82 -2.31 3.33
CA SER A 286 17.90 -1.03 2.61
C SER A 286 19.11 -0.98 1.68
N TYR A 287 20.28 -1.35 2.19
CA TYR A 287 21.50 -1.42 1.40
C TYR A 287 21.39 -2.41 0.23
N LEU A 288 20.89 -3.62 0.49
CA LEU A 288 20.76 -4.67 -0.52
C LEU A 288 19.76 -4.28 -1.64
N LEU A 289 18.63 -3.66 -1.28
CA LEU A 289 17.65 -3.17 -2.24
C LEU A 289 18.24 -2.08 -3.15
N ARG A 290 19.02 -1.15 -2.60
CA ARG A 290 19.69 -0.11 -3.40
C ARG A 290 20.71 -0.68 -4.39
N GLN A 291 21.32 -1.83 -4.06
CA GLN A 291 22.31 -2.51 -4.91
C GLN A 291 21.68 -3.51 -5.88
N SER A 292 20.37 -3.69 -5.88
CA SER A 292 19.67 -4.73 -6.64
C SER A 292 19.60 -4.47 -8.15
N GLY A 293 19.85 -3.23 -8.61
CA GLY A 293 19.67 -2.79 -10.00
C GLY A 293 18.20 -2.62 -10.39
N ARG A 294 17.32 -2.49 -9.38
CA ARG A 294 15.89 -2.24 -9.56
C ARG A 294 15.34 -1.30 -8.48
N ASP A 295 14.33 -0.52 -8.84
CA ASP A 295 13.61 0.34 -7.90
C ASP A 295 12.57 -0.48 -7.16
N ILE A 296 12.96 -1.00 -5.99
CA ILE A 296 12.08 -1.72 -5.09
C ILE A 296 11.77 -0.81 -3.89
N LEU A 297 10.50 -0.43 -3.75
CA LEU A 297 10.03 0.36 -2.61
C LEU A 297 10.12 -0.49 -1.33
N TYR A 298 10.76 0.07 -0.31
CA TYR A 298 10.96 -0.62 0.96
C TYR A 298 9.97 -0.15 2.02
N SER A 299 9.09 -1.05 2.45
CA SER A 299 8.11 -0.83 3.52
C SER A 299 8.39 -1.77 4.69
N ILE A 300 8.50 -1.22 5.91
CA ILE A 300 8.54 -2.02 7.14
C ILE A 300 7.19 -2.00 7.86
N SER A 301 6.83 -3.11 8.50
CA SER A 301 5.53 -3.32 9.10
C SER A 301 5.61 -3.62 10.59
N ASN A 302 4.50 -3.44 11.29
CA ASN A 302 4.24 -3.73 12.69
C ASN A 302 4.91 -2.80 13.71
N ALA A 303 4.36 -1.56 13.77
CA ALA A 303 4.60 -0.59 14.84
C ALA A 303 6.08 -0.26 15.07
N ALA A 304 6.69 0.39 14.07
CA ALA A 304 8.07 0.86 14.15
C ALA A 304 8.26 1.73 15.41
N PRO A 305 9.31 1.49 16.21
CA PRO A 305 9.62 2.30 17.40
C PRO A 305 9.77 3.78 17.06
N PHE A 306 9.01 4.63 17.76
CA PHE A 306 8.99 6.07 17.49
C PHE A 306 10.33 6.75 17.74
N GLU A 307 11.08 6.30 18.73
CA GLU A 307 12.41 6.80 19.08
C GLU A 307 13.44 6.67 17.97
N LEU A 308 13.16 5.84 16.95
CA LEU A 308 14.01 5.61 15.78
C LEU A 308 13.39 6.21 14.49
N ALA A 309 12.45 7.15 14.62
CA ALA A 309 11.69 7.68 13.48
C ALA A 309 12.57 8.35 12.41
N GLU A 310 13.68 9.01 12.81
CA GLU A 310 14.63 9.59 11.88
C GLU A 310 15.36 8.49 11.07
N ASP A 311 15.72 7.40 11.72
CA ASP A 311 16.35 6.26 11.05
C ASP A 311 15.41 5.61 10.04
N TRP A 312 14.13 5.39 10.40
CA TRP A 312 13.12 4.87 9.47
C TRP A 312 12.99 5.77 8.25
N SER A 313 12.90 7.09 8.46
CA SER A 313 12.81 8.08 7.38
C SER A 313 14.01 8.08 6.44
N ASN A 314 15.20 7.66 6.90
CA ASN A 314 16.42 7.61 6.09
C ASN A 314 16.67 6.24 5.45
N LEU A 315 16.18 5.16 6.05
CA LEU A 315 16.46 3.79 5.63
C LEU A 315 15.34 3.18 4.79
N THR A 316 14.10 3.65 4.93
CA THR A 316 12.92 3.06 4.27
C THR A 316 12.15 4.08 3.45
N ASN A 317 11.25 3.60 2.59
CA ASN A 317 10.30 4.48 1.90
C ASN A 317 8.97 4.58 2.64
N VAL A 318 8.61 3.55 3.42
CA VAL A 318 7.35 3.46 4.17
C VAL A 318 7.62 2.73 5.48
N TRP A 319 7.07 3.22 6.58
CA TRP A 319 7.12 2.50 7.87
C TRP A 319 5.78 2.58 8.60
N ARG A 320 5.30 1.44 9.05
CA ARG A 320 4.09 1.30 9.85
C ARG A 320 4.29 1.94 11.20
N THR A 321 3.48 2.95 11.50
CA THR A 321 3.54 3.71 12.75
C THR A 321 2.79 3.04 13.90
N THR A 322 1.93 2.08 13.58
CA THR A 322 1.04 1.38 14.52
C THR A 322 0.96 -0.12 14.22
N GLY A 323 0.35 -0.89 15.11
CA GLY A 323 -0.13 -2.24 14.82
C GLY A 323 -1.22 -2.26 13.74
N ASP A 324 -1.78 -3.45 13.47
CA ASP A 324 -2.76 -3.63 12.39
C ASP A 324 -4.08 -2.92 12.67
N ILE A 325 -4.64 -2.32 11.62
CA ILE A 325 -5.95 -1.69 11.64
C ILE A 325 -7.07 -2.71 11.49
N TYR A 326 -8.18 -2.48 12.18
CA TYR A 326 -9.41 -3.23 12.05
C TYR A 326 -10.55 -2.31 11.61
N ASP A 327 -11.57 -2.85 10.98
CA ASP A 327 -12.73 -2.14 10.45
C ASP A 327 -13.71 -1.70 11.54
N SER A 328 -13.22 -0.89 12.46
CA SER A 328 -14.00 -0.25 13.52
C SER A 328 -13.59 1.21 13.69
N TRP A 329 -14.55 2.04 14.05
CA TRP A 329 -14.32 3.45 14.34
C TRP A 329 -13.19 3.65 15.37
N CYS A 330 -13.21 2.88 16.46
CA CYS A 330 -12.18 2.97 17.51
C CYS A 330 -10.78 2.67 16.97
N SER A 331 -10.60 1.61 16.16
CA SER A 331 -9.32 1.28 15.57
C SER A 331 -8.85 2.38 14.61
N MET A 332 -9.72 2.81 13.69
CA MET A 332 -9.40 3.82 12.68
C MET A 332 -9.02 5.16 13.32
N THR A 333 -9.78 5.63 14.30
CA THR A 333 -9.52 6.92 14.95
C THR A 333 -8.29 6.89 15.85
N THR A 334 -8.10 5.81 16.61
CA THR A 334 -6.91 5.65 17.47
C THR A 334 -5.63 5.62 16.62
N ILE A 335 -5.67 4.98 15.46
CA ILE A 335 -4.53 4.93 14.54
C ILE A 335 -4.35 6.27 13.82
N GLY A 336 -5.39 6.79 13.18
CA GLY A 336 -5.29 7.95 12.30
C GLY A 336 -5.03 9.27 13.03
N PHE A 337 -5.79 9.55 14.11
CA PHE A 337 -5.64 10.82 14.83
C PHE A 337 -4.40 10.91 15.74
N LEU A 338 -3.64 9.81 15.93
CA LEU A 338 -2.40 9.84 16.72
C LEU A 338 -1.13 9.96 15.86
N GLN A 339 -1.28 10.39 14.59
CA GLN A 339 -0.15 10.53 13.68
C GLN A 339 0.66 11.81 13.82
N ASP A 340 0.20 12.80 14.60
CA ASP A 340 0.85 14.13 14.71
C ASP A 340 2.33 14.05 15.04
N LYS A 341 2.72 13.20 16.00
CA LYS A 341 4.11 13.04 16.41
C LYS A 341 5.05 12.56 15.29
N TRP A 342 4.50 11.88 14.28
CA TRP A 342 5.26 11.35 13.16
C TRP A 342 5.46 12.36 12.02
N GLN A 343 4.69 13.45 12.02
CA GLN A 343 4.69 14.46 10.96
C GLN A 343 6.10 14.98 10.58
N PRO A 344 7.05 15.25 11.49
CA PRO A 344 8.36 15.79 11.13
C PRO A 344 9.23 14.83 10.31
N PHE A 345 8.90 13.55 10.26
CA PHE A 345 9.71 12.51 9.63
C PHE A 345 9.23 12.13 8.24
N ALA A 346 7.97 12.45 7.87
CA ALA A 346 7.45 12.27 6.52
C ALA A 346 8.04 13.31 5.57
N LYS A 347 8.47 12.84 4.40
CA LYS A 347 9.05 13.69 3.33
C LYS A 347 9.03 12.93 1.99
N PRO A 348 9.17 13.61 0.83
CA PRO A 348 9.27 12.93 -0.44
C PRO A 348 10.34 11.82 -0.45
N GLY A 349 9.88 10.60 -0.71
CA GLY A 349 10.67 9.36 -0.66
C GLY A 349 10.56 8.55 0.63
N SER A 350 9.87 9.08 1.66
CA SER A 350 9.79 8.45 2.99
C SER A 350 8.47 8.84 3.70
N TRP A 351 7.61 7.87 4.00
CA TRP A 351 6.22 8.10 4.39
C TRP A 351 5.81 7.34 5.64
N ASN A 352 5.12 8.03 6.56
CA ASN A 352 4.42 7.42 7.68
C ASN A 352 3.24 6.59 7.18
N ASP A 353 3.09 5.38 7.68
CA ASP A 353 2.03 4.46 7.28
C ASP A 353 1.14 4.09 8.47
N PRO A 354 -0.08 4.62 8.54
CA PRO A 354 -1.06 4.25 9.55
C PRO A 354 -1.85 2.98 9.21
N ASP A 355 -1.37 2.19 8.25
CA ASP A 355 -1.97 0.98 7.71
C ASP A 355 -2.99 1.20 6.56
N MET A 356 -3.50 0.08 6.05
CA MET A 356 -4.33 -0.01 4.84
C MET A 356 -5.70 0.65 4.98
N LEU A 357 -6.30 0.94 3.84
CA LEU A 357 -7.69 1.38 3.76
C LEU A 357 -8.64 0.19 3.96
N ILE A 358 -9.46 0.25 5.01
CA ILE A 358 -10.43 -0.79 5.38
C ILE A 358 -11.84 -0.41 4.97
N VAL A 359 -12.00 -0.04 3.71
CA VAL A 359 -13.28 0.32 3.06
C VAL A 359 -13.80 -0.86 2.23
N GLY A 360 -15.06 -0.83 1.80
CA GLY A 360 -15.64 -1.88 0.98
C GLY A 360 -15.75 -3.23 1.69
N LYS A 361 -15.38 -4.34 1.03
CA LYS A 361 -15.44 -5.69 1.63
C LYS A 361 -14.07 -6.17 2.08
N VAL A 362 -13.99 -6.57 3.34
CA VAL A 362 -12.80 -7.10 4.03
C VAL A 362 -13.11 -8.45 4.69
N GLY A 363 -12.16 -9.13 5.30
CA GLY A 363 -12.48 -10.40 5.98
C GLY A 363 -11.29 -11.27 6.35
N TRP A 364 -10.05 -10.86 6.04
CA TRP A 364 -8.82 -11.59 6.38
C TRP A 364 -8.88 -13.08 6.01
N GLY A 365 -9.49 -13.39 4.86
CA GLY A 365 -9.60 -14.74 4.30
C GLY A 365 -10.68 -15.64 4.91
N LYS A 366 -11.41 -15.20 5.96
CA LYS A 366 -12.35 -16.09 6.67
C LYS A 366 -13.82 -15.65 6.55
N ASN A 367 -14.13 -14.45 6.95
CA ASN A 367 -15.50 -13.94 7.01
C ASN A 367 -15.62 -12.69 6.17
N ILE A 368 -15.67 -12.82 4.85
CA ILE A 368 -15.83 -11.66 3.95
C ILE A 368 -17.15 -10.97 4.25
N HIS A 369 -17.08 -9.69 4.56
CA HIS A 369 -18.22 -8.85 4.91
C HIS A 369 -17.97 -7.42 4.47
N SER A 370 -19.02 -6.62 4.36
CA SER A 370 -18.86 -5.16 4.21
C SER A 370 -18.22 -4.60 5.46
N THR A 371 -17.28 -3.66 5.30
CA THR A 371 -16.67 -2.98 6.45
C THR A 371 -17.73 -2.54 7.47
N HIS A 372 -17.37 -2.60 8.76
CA HIS A 372 -18.24 -2.14 9.83
C HIS A 372 -18.25 -0.61 9.97
N LEU A 373 -17.37 0.09 9.25
CA LEU A 373 -17.39 1.55 9.19
C LEU A 373 -18.65 2.03 8.46
N SER A 374 -19.34 3.01 9.04
CA SER A 374 -20.45 3.69 8.37
C SER A 374 -19.95 4.49 7.16
N PRO A 375 -20.83 4.95 6.25
CA PRO A 375 -20.43 5.81 5.14
C PRO A 375 -19.63 7.05 5.58
N ASP A 376 -20.05 7.74 6.62
CA ASP A 376 -19.36 8.90 7.17
C ASP A 376 -17.98 8.55 7.74
N GLU A 377 -17.87 7.40 8.40
CA GLU A 377 -16.61 6.90 8.94
C GLU A 377 -15.64 6.50 7.81
N GLN A 378 -16.12 5.96 6.70
CA GLN A 378 -15.32 5.68 5.52
C GLN A 378 -14.83 6.97 4.82
N TYR A 379 -15.68 8.01 4.72
CA TYR A 379 -15.23 9.34 4.26
C TYR A 379 -14.19 9.94 5.20
N THR A 380 -14.36 9.80 6.50
CA THR A 380 -13.36 10.25 7.49
C THR A 380 -12.05 9.51 7.30
N HIS A 381 -12.10 8.20 7.08
CA HIS A 381 -10.93 7.36 6.88
C HIS A 381 -10.10 7.81 5.67
N ILE A 382 -10.72 7.88 4.47
CA ILE A 382 -10.00 8.30 3.26
C ILE A 382 -9.49 9.73 3.34
N THR A 383 -10.27 10.65 3.93
CA THR A 383 -9.88 12.05 4.09
C THR A 383 -8.70 12.19 5.03
N LEU A 384 -8.74 11.50 6.17
CA LEU A 384 -7.66 11.53 7.15
C LEU A 384 -6.36 10.96 6.58
N TRP A 385 -6.38 9.78 5.93
CA TRP A 385 -5.20 9.20 5.27
C TRP A 385 -4.66 10.13 4.16
N SER A 386 -5.54 10.81 3.46
CA SER A 386 -5.12 11.74 2.40
C SER A 386 -4.43 12.99 2.97
N ILE A 387 -4.96 13.59 4.04
CA ILE A 387 -4.34 14.75 4.71
C ILE A 387 -3.01 14.35 5.39
N LEU A 388 -2.92 13.12 5.88
CA LEU A 388 -1.70 12.59 6.50
C LEU A 388 -0.60 12.29 5.48
N ALA A 389 -0.84 12.46 4.17
CA ALA A 389 0.07 12.01 3.12
C ALA A 389 0.49 10.53 3.33
N ALA A 390 -0.47 9.71 3.77
CA ALA A 390 -0.23 8.30 4.06
C ALA A 390 -0.32 7.45 2.78
N PRO A 391 0.33 6.28 2.73
CA PRO A 391 0.07 5.29 1.68
C PRO A 391 -1.41 4.97 1.54
N LEU A 392 -1.95 4.98 0.32
CA LEU A 392 -3.33 4.61 0.04
C LEU A 392 -3.35 3.16 -0.49
N LEU A 393 -3.17 2.20 0.41
CA LEU A 393 -3.19 0.78 0.09
C LEU A 393 -4.57 0.20 0.39
N ILE A 394 -5.32 -0.15 -0.67
CA ILE A 394 -6.66 -0.73 -0.59
C ILE A 394 -6.57 -2.15 -0.04
N GLY A 395 -7.34 -2.46 1.01
CA GLY A 395 -7.41 -3.79 1.61
C GLY A 395 -8.66 -4.59 1.25
N CYS A 396 -9.54 -4.10 0.38
CA CYS A 396 -10.82 -4.74 0.05
C CYS A 396 -10.76 -5.64 -1.20
N ASP A 397 -11.85 -6.40 -1.41
CA ASP A 397 -12.06 -7.21 -2.60
C ASP A 397 -12.44 -6.32 -3.79
N LEU A 398 -11.55 -6.22 -4.78
CA LEU A 398 -11.81 -5.45 -6.00
C LEU A 398 -12.88 -6.10 -6.90
N GLU A 399 -13.14 -7.40 -6.79
CA GLU A 399 -14.22 -8.05 -7.55
C GLU A 399 -15.62 -7.71 -7.03
N GLN A 400 -15.71 -7.40 -5.74
CA GLN A 400 -16.97 -7.07 -5.08
C GLN A 400 -17.07 -5.57 -4.71
N MET A 401 -16.26 -4.73 -5.36
CA MET A 401 -16.31 -3.29 -5.14
C MET A 401 -17.63 -2.70 -5.66
N ASP A 402 -18.34 -2.03 -4.77
CA ASP A 402 -19.58 -1.31 -5.11
C ASP A 402 -19.30 0.13 -5.58
N ASP A 403 -20.35 0.79 -6.07
CA ASP A 403 -20.25 2.15 -6.59
C ASP A 403 -19.87 3.17 -5.51
N PHE A 404 -20.30 2.96 -4.26
CA PHE A 404 -19.93 3.82 -3.15
C PHE A 404 -18.42 3.75 -2.88
N THR A 405 -17.88 2.55 -2.73
CA THR A 405 -16.45 2.32 -2.51
C THR A 405 -15.60 2.84 -3.67
N MET A 406 -16.05 2.61 -4.92
CA MET A 406 -15.38 3.12 -6.09
C MET A 406 -15.34 4.66 -6.10
N ASN A 407 -16.45 5.33 -5.81
CA ASN A 407 -16.51 6.79 -5.73
C ASN A 407 -15.65 7.35 -4.60
N LEU A 408 -15.62 6.68 -3.44
CA LEU A 408 -14.76 7.04 -2.31
C LEU A 408 -13.27 7.05 -2.71
N LEU A 409 -12.82 6.02 -3.44
CA LEU A 409 -11.42 5.81 -3.82
C LEU A 409 -11.02 6.57 -5.10
N SER A 410 -11.95 7.13 -5.86
CA SER A 410 -11.67 7.84 -7.13
C SER A 410 -11.88 9.35 -7.06
N ASN A 411 -12.00 9.91 -5.87
CA ASN A 411 -12.09 11.36 -5.72
C ASN A 411 -10.74 12.02 -6.01
N ARG A 412 -10.59 12.59 -7.21
CA ARG A 412 -9.35 13.17 -7.70
C ARG A 412 -8.84 14.34 -6.86
N GLU A 413 -9.72 15.09 -6.21
CA GLU A 413 -9.35 16.26 -5.40
C GLU A 413 -8.75 15.79 -4.07
N VAL A 414 -9.35 14.78 -3.44
CA VAL A 414 -8.84 14.14 -2.23
C VAL A 414 -7.49 13.44 -2.50
N ILE A 415 -7.39 12.72 -3.64
CA ILE A 415 -6.13 12.09 -4.06
C ILE A 415 -5.06 13.14 -4.35
N ALA A 416 -5.39 14.28 -4.95
CA ALA A 416 -4.42 15.33 -5.23
C ALA A 416 -3.82 15.93 -3.94
N ILE A 417 -4.58 15.96 -2.84
CA ILE A 417 -4.04 16.36 -1.52
C ILE A 417 -3.03 15.31 -1.02
N ASN A 418 -3.37 14.02 -1.10
CA ASN A 418 -2.45 12.95 -0.73
C ASN A 418 -1.17 12.94 -1.56
N GLN A 419 -1.29 13.22 -2.85
CA GLN A 419 -0.21 13.18 -3.84
C GLN A 419 0.43 14.56 -4.09
N ASP A 420 0.26 15.51 -3.16
CA ASP A 420 0.89 16.82 -3.28
C ASP A 420 2.42 16.71 -3.31
N ILE A 421 3.05 17.44 -4.23
CA ILE A 421 4.50 17.39 -4.46
C ILE A 421 5.32 17.88 -3.27
N ALA A 422 4.74 18.71 -2.40
CA ALA A 422 5.40 19.15 -1.16
C ALA A 422 5.60 17.99 -0.17
N GLY A 423 4.76 16.96 -0.21
CA GLY A 423 4.85 15.78 0.64
C GLY A 423 4.76 16.10 2.13
N ILE A 424 3.96 17.10 2.48
CA ILE A 424 3.83 17.55 3.87
C ILE A 424 2.62 16.87 4.50
N GLN A 425 2.87 16.08 5.54
CA GLN A 425 1.83 15.51 6.37
C GLN A 425 1.08 16.60 7.14
N GLY A 426 -0.26 16.57 7.09
CA GLY A 426 -1.08 17.44 7.93
C GLY A 426 -0.92 17.16 9.41
N SER A 427 -1.09 18.18 10.23
CA SER A 427 -1.05 18.11 11.69
C SER A 427 -2.33 18.66 12.31
N ARG A 428 -2.70 18.14 13.48
CA ARG A 428 -3.84 18.62 14.23
C ARG A 428 -3.52 19.96 14.86
N VAL A 429 -4.30 20.99 14.54
CA VAL A 429 -4.12 22.35 15.07
C VAL A 429 -4.97 22.64 16.32
N TYR A 430 -6.01 21.82 16.55
CA TYR A 430 -6.93 21.99 17.68
C TYR A 430 -7.62 20.67 18.03
N ALA A 431 -7.88 20.45 19.32
CA ALA A 431 -8.75 19.39 19.81
C ALA A 431 -9.50 19.90 21.06
N ASP A 432 -10.81 19.68 21.11
CA ASP A 432 -11.60 19.80 22.33
C ASP A 432 -11.40 18.54 23.20
N ASN A 433 -11.28 18.74 24.51
CA ASN A 433 -11.15 17.69 25.53
C ASN A 433 -12.53 17.13 25.94
#